data_b21915632ca71bd68dfe22a7f1f98dc0
#
_entry.id   b21915632ca71bd68dfe22a7f1f98dc0
#
_cell.length_a   1.000
_cell.length_b   1.000
_cell.length_c   1.000
_cell.angle_alpha   90.00
_cell.angle_beta   90.00
_cell.angle_gamma   90.00
#
_symmetry.space_group_name_H-M   'P 1'
#
loop_
_entity.id
_entity.type
_entity.pdbx_description
1 polymer ?
#
loop_
_entity_poly.entity_id
_entity_poly.type
_entity_poly.pdbx_seq_one_letter_code
_entity_poly.pdbx_strand_id
1 'polypeptide(L)'
;MELRKVETVYQGYCTLMVATLSAGDGATVTREIEHHGRAVGVLPYDPERKTALLVSIPRPPVIWAGGPPELAEAPAGMVEDEDAEDTARREALEEVGVRLDRLDHVGSPFSTPGVSSERIDLFLAEYRAADRVEQGGGVEGEQENITVMEVPLAQLWDWVAGRRIEDLKTLALVLALRVRRPELFPA
;
A
#
# COMPACT_ATOMS: atom_id res chain seq x y z
N MET A 1 6.73 -27.61 -9.71
CA MET A 1 8.08 -27.04 -9.53
C MET A 1 8.44 -27.10 -8.06
N GLU A 2 9.69 -27.43 -7.73
CA GLU A 2 10.18 -27.52 -6.37
C GLU A 2 11.39 -26.59 -6.21
N LEU A 3 11.38 -25.78 -5.15
CA LEU A 3 12.48 -24.87 -4.83
C LEU A 3 13.67 -25.69 -4.33
N ARG A 4 14.83 -25.59 -4.99
CA ARG A 4 16.05 -26.34 -4.66
C ARG A 4 17.08 -25.51 -3.93
N LYS A 5 17.25 -24.26 -4.32
CA LYS A 5 18.28 -23.36 -3.78
C LYS A 5 17.82 -21.91 -3.91
N VAL A 6 18.21 -21.07 -2.97
CA VAL A 6 18.09 -19.62 -3.05
C VAL A 6 19.44 -19.01 -2.67
N GLU A 7 19.95 -18.09 -3.46
CA GLU A 7 21.20 -17.37 -3.24
C GLU A 7 20.94 -15.87 -3.27
N THR A 8 21.39 -15.16 -2.25
CA THR A 8 21.37 -13.68 -2.24
C THR A 8 22.48 -13.16 -3.17
N VAL A 9 22.11 -12.33 -4.13
CA VAL A 9 23.04 -11.70 -5.09
C VAL A 9 23.24 -10.20 -4.84
N TYR A 10 22.31 -9.56 -4.12
CA TYR A 10 22.41 -8.18 -3.69
C TYR A 10 21.65 -7.98 -2.38
N GLN A 11 22.16 -7.14 -1.52
CA GLN A 11 21.52 -6.72 -0.27
C GLN A 11 21.68 -5.23 -0.09
N GLY A 12 20.56 -4.51 -0.15
CA GLY A 12 20.45 -3.06 0.03
C GLY A 12 19.10 -2.76 0.66
N TYR A 13 18.38 -1.75 0.15
CA TYR A 13 16.99 -1.48 0.55
C TYR A 13 16.09 -2.72 0.35
N CYS A 14 16.25 -3.42 -0.78
CA CYS A 14 15.69 -4.76 -0.97
C CYS A 14 16.80 -5.82 -0.97
N THR A 15 16.41 -7.09 -0.77
CA THR A 15 17.29 -8.23 -1.00
C THR A 15 16.91 -8.85 -2.34
N LEU A 16 17.86 -8.87 -3.29
CA LEU A 16 17.69 -9.60 -4.55
C LEU A 16 18.31 -10.99 -4.41
N MET A 17 17.52 -12.00 -4.72
CA MET A 17 17.91 -13.41 -4.65
C MET A 17 17.70 -14.10 -5.99
N VAL A 18 18.48 -15.17 -6.23
CA VAL A 18 18.27 -16.08 -7.36
C VAL A 18 17.84 -17.44 -6.83
N ALA A 19 16.64 -17.86 -7.20
CA ALA A 19 16.08 -19.16 -6.88
C ALA A 19 16.33 -20.16 -8.02
N THR A 20 16.80 -21.36 -7.67
CA THR A 20 16.86 -22.50 -8.57
C THR A 20 15.69 -23.44 -8.29
N LEU A 21 14.88 -23.72 -9.30
CA LEU A 21 13.73 -24.60 -9.21
C LEU A 21 13.94 -25.83 -10.13
N SER A 22 13.46 -27.01 -9.70
CA SER A 22 13.36 -28.19 -10.56
C SER A 22 11.95 -28.35 -11.11
N ALA A 23 11.84 -28.61 -12.40
CA ALA A 23 10.60 -29.06 -13.04
C ALA A 23 10.45 -30.59 -12.89
N GLY A 24 9.22 -31.10 -13.13
CA GLY A 24 8.91 -32.53 -12.98
C GLY A 24 9.63 -33.46 -13.95
N ASP A 25 10.20 -32.91 -15.04
CA ASP A 25 11.02 -33.62 -16.03
C ASP A 25 12.52 -33.62 -15.73
N GLY A 26 12.91 -33.08 -14.57
CA GLY A 26 14.31 -32.96 -14.13
C GLY A 26 15.04 -31.73 -14.65
N ALA A 27 14.40 -30.90 -15.50
CA ALA A 27 14.96 -29.62 -15.91
C ALA A 27 15.05 -28.65 -14.72
N THR A 28 16.06 -27.79 -14.76
CA THR A 28 16.21 -26.72 -13.77
C THR A 28 16.00 -25.36 -14.44
N VAL A 29 15.35 -24.45 -13.72
CA VAL A 29 15.16 -23.06 -14.13
C VAL A 29 15.55 -22.13 -12.99
N THR A 30 16.08 -20.96 -13.32
CA THR A 30 16.38 -19.91 -12.35
C THR A 30 15.36 -18.79 -12.45
N ARG A 31 15.06 -18.15 -11.32
CA ARG A 31 14.19 -16.96 -11.22
C ARG A 31 14.76 -16.00 -10.20
N GLU A 32 14.64 -14.72 -10.50
CA GLU A 32 14.95 -13.67 -9.53
C GLU A 32 13.80 -13.50 -8.56
N ILE A 33 14.14 -13.20 -7.31
CA ILE A 33 13.20 -12.89 -6.23
C ILE A 33 13.64 -11.57 -5.61
N GLU A 34 12.78 -10.58 -5.69
CA GLU A 34 12.89 -9.35 -4.95
C GLU A 34 12.18 -9.51 -3.59
N HIS A 35 12.90 -9.26 -2.50
CA HIS A 35 12.37 -9.44 -1.15
C HIS A 35 12.45 -8.12 -0.37
N HIS A 36 11.28 -7.60 0.00
CA HIS A 36 11.10 -6.39 0.79
C HIS A 36 10.48 -6.68 2.17
N GLY A 37 10.04 -7.93 2.43
CA GLY A 37 9.33 -8.27 3.66
C GLY A 37 7.82 -8.15 3.51
N ARG A 38 7.17 -7.64 4.56
CA ARG A 38 5.73 -7.38 4.62
C ARG A 38 5.48 -5.88 4.72
N ALA A 39 4.37 -5.45 4.14
CA ALA A 39 3.91 -4.07 4.23
C ALA A 39 2.44 -4.01 4.65
N VAL A 40 1.99 -2.84 5.03
CA VAL A 40 0.57 -2.53 5.25
C VAL A 40 0.15 -1.40 4.32
N GLY A 41 -1.15 -1.36 4.02
CA GLY A 41 -1.79 -0.20 3.44
C GLY A 41 -3.14 0.00 4.11
N VAL A 42 -3.47 1.22 4.48
CA VAL A 42 -4.74 1.54 5.14
C VAL A 42 -5.43 2.70 4.42
N LEU A 43 -6.74 2.58 4.19
CA LEU A 43 -7.56 3.68 3.68
C LEU A 43 -8.45 4.22 4.80
N PRO A 44 -8.05 5.33 5.45
CA PRO A 44 -8.91 6.02 6.39
C PRO A 44 -10.02 6.74 5.61
N TYR A 45 -11.29 6.55 6.03
CA TYR A 45 -12.43 7.21 5.41
C TYR A 45 -13.43 7.71 6.44
N ASP A 46 -14.04 8.86 6.16
CA ASP A 46 -15.09 9.47 6.97
C ASP A 46 -16.45 9.21 6.30
N PRO A 47 -17.32 8.37 6.89
CA PRO A 47 -18.61 8.03 6.29
C PRO A 47 -19.63 9.19 6.35
N GLU A 48 -19.49 10.13 7.30
CA GLU A 48 -20.40 11.28 7.43
C GLU A 48 -20.06 12.36 6.41
N ARG A 49 -18.76 12.67 6.26
CA ARG A 49 -18.27 13.67 5.30
C ARG A 49 -18.08 13.10 3.90
N LYS A 50 -18.14 11.77 3.77
CA LYS A 50 -17.88 11.03 2.53
C LYS A 50 -16.53 11.40 1.91
N THR A 51 -15.47 11.39 2.71
CA THR A 51 -14.09 11.66 2.30
C THR A 51 -13.18 10.50 2.67
N ALA A 52 -12.02 10.41 2.01
CA ALA A 52 -10.93 9.53 2.39
C ALA A 52 -9.63 10.34 2.47
N LEU A 53 -8.68 9.85 3.28
CA LEU A 53 -7.35 10.42 3.37
C LEU A 53 -6.38 9.61 2.52
N LEU A 54 -5.64 10.30 1.70
CA LEU A 54 -4.56 9.79 0.86
C LEU A 54 -3.32 10.65 1.08
N VAL A 55 -2.21 10.18 0.57
CA VAL A 55 -0.96 10.93 0.44
C VAL A 55 -0.61 11.12 -1.03
N SER A 56 0.02 12.25 -1.36
CA SER A 56 0.75 12.42 -2.62
C SER A 56 2.22 12.30 -2.31
N ILE A 57 2.92 11.36 -2.99
CA ILE A 57 4.29 11.02 -2.69
C ILE A 57 5.09 10.73 -3.98
N PRO A 58 6.34 11.23 -4.11
CA PRO A 58 7.21 10.88 -5.22
C PRO A 58 7.73 9.44 -5.06
N ARG A 59 7.65 8.66 -6.13
CA ARG A 59 8.17 7.29 -6.18
C ARG A 59 9.27 7.17 -7.23
N PRO A 60 10.55 7.06 -6.84
CA PRO A 60 11.67 6.97 -7.80
C PRO A 60 11.49 5.91 -8.90
N PRO A 61 10.99 4.69 -8.65
CA PRO A 61 10.75 3.72 -9.71
C PRO A 61 9.71 4.18 -10.74
N VAL A 62 8.66 4.90 -10.29
CA VAL A 62 7.62 5.43 -11.17
C VAL A 62 8.17 6.55 -12.03
N ILE A 63 8.93 7.47 -11.44
CA ILE A 63 9.60 8.57 -12.15
C ILE A 63 10.57 8.01 -13.20
N TRP A 64 11.38 6.99 -12.83
CA TRP A 64 12.29 6.33 -13.74
C TRP A 64 11.56 5.65 -14.92
N ALA A 65 10.40 5.08 -14.69
CA ALA A 65 9.57 4.46 -15.72
C ALA A 65 8.82 5.48 -16.61
N GLY A 66 8.96 6.78 -16.38
CA GLY A 66 8.28 7.85 -17.12
C GLY A 66 6.85 8.10 -16.67
N GLY A 67 6.49 7.64 -15.48
CA GLY A 67 5.20 7.91 -14.84
C GLY A 67 5.13 9.33 -14.23
N PRO A 68 4.04 9.65 -13.51
CA PRO A 68 3.87 10.95 -12.88
C PRO A 68 4.94 11.22 -11.81
N PRO A 69 5.24 12.51 -11.52
CA PRO A 69 6.22 12.88 -10.50
C PRO A 69 5.81 12.45 -9.08
N GLU A 70 4.51 12.35 -8.83
CA GLU A 70 3.92 11.96 -7.56
C GLU A 70 2.72 11.04 -7.81
N LEU A 71 2.50 10.10 -6.90
CA LEU A 71 1.32 9.22 -6.88
C LEU A 71 0.38 9.59 -5.74
N ALA A 72 -0.92 9.44 -5.99
CA ALA A 72 -1.93 9.42 -4.95
C ALA A 72 -2.02 8.00 -4.38
N GLU A 73 -1.65 7.85 -3.11
CA GLU A 73 -1.56 6.56 -2.44
C GLU A 73 -2.34 6.55 -1.12
N ALA A 74 -2.86 5.40 -0.74
CA ALA A 74 -3.31 5.15 0.63
C ALA A 74 -2.08 5.04 1.55
N PRO A 75 -2.11 5.59 2.77
CA PRO A 75 -1.06 5.46 3.77
C PRO A 75 -0.55 4.04 3.88
N ALA A 76 0.79 3.88 3.93
CA ALA A 76 1.41 2.57 3.85
C ALA A 76 2.85 2.57 4.38
N GLY A 77 3.24 1.49 5.05
CA GLY A 77 4.61 1.31 5.52
C GLY A 77 5.00 -0.15 5.68
N MET A 78 6.28 -0.35 6.00
CA MET A 78 6.84 -1.68 6.22
C MET A 78 6.49 -2.20 7.62
N VAL A 79 6.15 -3.48 7.69
CA VAL A 79 5.97 -4.20 8.97
C VAL A 79 7.35 -4.64 9.46
N GLU A 80 7.81 -4.02 10.51
CA GLU A 80 9.09 -4.34 11.15
C GLU A 80 8.88 -5.24 12.38
N ASP A 81 8.91 -4.67 13.59
CA ASP A 81 8.82 -5.39 14.86
C ASP A 81 7.39 -5.45 15.42
N GLU A 82 6.44 -4.75 14.80
CA GLU A 82 5.04 -4.65 15.18
C GLU A 82 4.16 -5.66 14.44
N ASP A 83 2.92 -5.82 14.86
CA ASP A 83 1.94 -6.49 14.02
C ASP A 83 1.37 -5.55 12.92
N ALA A 84 0.72 -6.15 11.92
CA ALA A 84 0.23 -5.40 10.77
C ALA A 84 -0.84 -4.34 11.13
N GLU A 85 -1.66 -4.58 12.17
CA GLU A 85 -2.66 -3.61 12.59
C GLU A 85 -2.03 -2.42 13.31
N ASP A 86 -1.05 -2.65 14.17
CA ASP A 86 -0.36 -1.59 14.90
C ASP A 86 0.49 -0.75 13.93
N THR A 87 1.17 -1.40 12.98
CA THR A 87 1.85 -0.70 11.88
C THR A 87 0.86 0.18 11.10
N ALA A 88 -0.31 -0.34 10.71
CA ALA A 88 -1.30 0.44 9.96
C ALA A 88 -1.83 1.66 10.76
N ARG A 89 -1.98 1.54 12.08
CA ARG A 89 -2.37 2.66 12.95
C ARG A 89 -1.26 3.70 13.04
N ARG A 90 -0.01 3.27 13.18
CA ARG A 90 1.16 4.14 13.23
C ARG A 90 1.30 4.92 11.92
N GLU A 91 1.28 4.25 10.77
CA GLU A 91 1.38 4.88 9.46
C GLU A 91 0.25 5.89 9.19
N ALA A 92 -0.99 5.57 9.57
CA ALA A 92 -2.10 6.51 9.44
C ALA A 92 -1.92 7.76 10.31
N LEU A 93 -1.30 7.62 11.49
CA LEU A 93 -0.99 8.77 12.34
C LEU A 93 0.14 9.61 11.76
N GLU A 94 1.25 8.99 11.36
CA GLU A 94 2.45 9.65 10.84
C GLU A 94 2.20 10.33 9.49
N GLU A 95 1.57 9.62 8.56
CA GLU A 95 1.40 10.12 7.19
C GLU A 95 0.19 11.07 7.04
N VAL A 96 -0.96 10.79 7.68
CA VAL A 96 -2.19 11.57 7.48
C VAL A 96 -2.79 12.14 8.76
N GLY A 97 -2.12 11.99 9.90
CA GLY A 97 -2.47 12.63 11.17
C GLY A 97 -3.72 12.08 11.86
N VAL A 98 -4.14 10.86 11.53
CA VAL A 98 -5.37 10.25 12.05
C VAL A 98 -5.07 9.10 13.00
N ARG A 99 -5.71 9.13 14.17
CA ARG A 99 -5.73 8.01 15.11
C ARG A 99 -6.85 7.05 14.72
N LEU A 100 -6.51 5.80 14.45
CA LEU A 100 -7.45 4.76 14.06
C LEU A 100 -7.68 3.77 15.20
N ASP A 101 -8.94 3.54 15.56
CA ASP A 101 -9.32 2.56 16.57
C ASP A 101 -9.52 1.18 15.94
N ARG A 102 -10.48 1.08 15.03
CA ARG A 102 -10.91 -0.18 14.40
C ARG A 102 -10.43 -0.27 12.97
N LEU A 103 -9.78 -1.39 12.66
CA LEU A 103 -9.38 -1.74 11.30
C LEU A 103 -10.25 -2.87 10.76
N ASP A 104 -10.66 -2.76 9.50
CA ASP A 104 -11.40 -3.77 8.76
C ASP A 104 -10.46 -4.40 7.73
N HIS A 105 -9.95 -5.60 8.01
CA HIS A 105 -8.99 -6.28 7.16
C HIS A 105 -9.63 -6.67 5.81
N VAL A 106 -9.02 -6.25 4.72
CA VAL A 106 -9.45 -6.52 3.35
C VAL A 106 -8.83 -7.80 2.82
N GLY A 107 -7.55 -8.02 3.10
CA GLY A 107 -6.78 -9.18 2.66
C GLY A 107 -5.28 -8.91 2.70
N SER A 108 -4.49 -9.95 2.39
CA SER A 108 -3.01 -9.91 2.39
C SER A 108 -2.46 -10.42 1.04
N PRO A 109 -2.74 -9.74 -0.07
CA PRO A 109 -2.25 -10.17 -1.38
C PRO A 109 -0.73 -10.01 -1.53
N PHE A 110 -0.14 -10.73 -2.47
CA PHE A 110 1.19 -10.40 -2.98
C PHE A 110 1.09 -9.15 -3.88
N SER A 111 2.04 -8.22 -3.76
CA SER A 111 2.07 -6.99 -4.57
C SER A 111 2.39 -7.31 -6.04
N THR A 112 3.44 -8.08 -6.29
CA THR A 112 3.92 -8.41 -7.63
C THR A 112 4.42 -9.86 -7.67
N PRO A 113 3.53 -10.88 -7.64
CA PRO A 113 3.89 -12.29 -7.42
C PRO A 113 4.80 -12.89 -8.49
N GLY A 114 4.99 -12.21 -9.62
CA GLY A 114 5.91 -12.66 -10.67
C GLY A 114 7.39 -12.42 -10.34
N VAL A 115 7.70 -11.51 -9.42
CA VAL A 115 9.09 -11.15 -9.09
C VAL A 115 9.28 -10.88 -7.60
N SER A 116 8.28 -10.34 -6.89
CA SER A 116 8.40 -9.96 -5.49
C SER A 116 7.72 -10.97 -4.55
N SER A 117 8.35 -11.19 -3.40
CA SER A 117 7.78 -11.94 -2.28
C SER A 117 7.00 -11.05 -1.31
N GLU A 118 6.91 -9.76 -1.57
CA GLU A 118 6.20 -8.81 -0.73
C GLU A 118 4.71 -9.14 -0.62
N ARG A 119 4.22 -9.11 0.61
CA ARG A 119 2.78 -9.15 0.91
C ARG A 119 2.37 -7.86 1.57
N ILE A 120 1.19 -7.35 1.19
CA ILE A 120 0.63 -6.12 1.74
C ILE A 120 -0.67 -6.46 2.48
N ASP A 121 -0.69 -6.25 3.79
CA ASP A 121 -1.92 -6.35 4.58
C ASP A 121 -2.74 -5.07 4.37
N LEU A 122 -3.93 -5.20 3.78
CA LEU A 122 -4.80 -4.10 3.38
C LEU A 122 -5.93 -3.90 4.38
N PHE A 123 -6.14 -2.65 4.82
CA PHE A 123 -7.16 -2.29 5.79
C PHE A 123 -8.03 -1.12 5.32
N LEU A 124 -9.31 -1.17 5.66
CA LEU A 124 -10.21 -0.02 5.67
C LEU A 124 -10.39 0.44 7.11
N ALA A 125 -10.47 1.74 7.34
CA ALA A 125 -10.68 2.26 8.68
C ALA A 125 -11.60 3.49 8.68
N GLU A 126 -12.68 3.43 9.46
CA GLU A 126 -13.52 4.60 9.69
C GLU A 126 -12.81 5.58 10.63
N TYR A 127 -12.85 6.87 10.32
CA TYR A 127 -12.43 7.95 11.21
C TYR A 127 -13.47 9.07 11.22
N ARG A 128 -13.40 9.93 12.23
CA ARG A 128 -14.17 11.16 12.34
C ARG A 128 -13.23 12.35 12.41
N ALA A 129 -13.75 13.54 12.17
CA ALA A 129 -12.95 14.75 12.22
C ALA A 129 -12.18 14.94 13.56
N ALA A 130 -12.74 14.44 14.68
CA ALA A 130 -12.10 14.50 16.01
C ALA A 130 -10.89 13.54 16.12
N ASP A 131 -10.80 12.52 15.29
CA ASP A 131 -9.71 11.54 15.29
C ASP A 131 -8.48 12.05 14.53
N ARG A 132 -8.62 13.18 13.83
CA ARG A 132 -7.52 13.87 13.19
C ARG A 132 -6.79 14.72 14.23
N VAL A 133 -5.75 14.16 14.81
CA VAL A 133 -5.03 14.71 15.98
C VAL A 133 -3.72 15.41 15.62
N GLU A 134 -3.22 15.19 14.41
CA GLU A 134 -1.97 15.76 13.87
C GLU A 134 -2.15 16.22 12.43
N GLN A 135 -1.13 16.89 11.88
CA GLN A 135 -1.18 17.34 10.48
C GLN A 135 -0.86 16.20 9.49
N GLY A 136 -0.08 15.21 9.92
CA GLY A 136 0.54 14.23 9.06
C GLY A 136 1.68 14.82 8.23
N GLY A 137 2.09 14.11 7.20
CA GLY A 137 3.17 14.53 6.31
C GLY A 137 4.46 13.71 6.49
N GLY A 138 4.38 12.58 7.19
CA GLY A 138 5.51 11.70 7.48
C GLY A 138 6.33 12.12 8.70
N VAL A 139 7.41 11.40 8.96
CA VAL A 139 8.30 11.61 10.10
C VAL A 139 9.41 12.59 9.72
N GLU A 140 9.68 13.56 10.60
CA GLU A 140 10.76 14.53 10.40
C GLU A 140 12.12 13.81 10.30
N GLY A 141 12.80 13.96 9.17
CA GLY A 141 14.11 13.35 8.89
C GLY A 141 14.08 12.19 7.88
N GLU A 142 12.95 11.61 7.55
CA GLU A 142 12.84 10.53 6.56
C GLU A 142 12.77 11.03 5.10
N GLN A 143 12.64 12.34 4.89
CA GLN A 143 12.62 13.01 3.57
C GLN A 143 11.60 12.43 2.58
N GLU A 144 10.49 11.94 3.07
CA GLU A 144 9.47 11.27 2.25
C GLU A 144 8.70 12.22 1.33
N ASN A 145 8.73 13.54 1.60
CA ASN A 145 8.01 14.57 0.85
C ASN A 145 6.50 14.28 0.69
N ILE A 146 5.86 13.84 1.76
CA ILE A 146 4.44 13.49 1.78
C ILE A 146 3.58 14.74 1.82
N THR A 147 2.56 14.79 0.94
CA THR A 147 1.49 15.78 0.98
C THR A 147 0.17 15.08 1.30
N VAL A 148 -0.47 15.46 2.41
CA VAL A 148 -1.77 14.89 2.82
C VAL A 148 -2.88 15.41 1.92
N MET A 149 -3.73 14.51 1.44
CA MET A 149 -4.90 14.83 0.63
C MET A 149 -6.17 14.30 1.28
N GLU A 150 -7.15 15.16 1.53
CA GLU A 150 -8.49 14.74 1.86
C GLU A 150 -9.37 14.81 0.60
N VAL A 151 -9.82 13.65 0.13
CA VAL A 151 -10.48 13.50 -1.17
C VAL A 151 -11.92 13.05 -0.99
N PRO A 152 -12.92 13.75 -1.55
CA PRO A 152 -14.31 13.27 -1.58
C PRO A 152 -14.39 11.88 -2.24
N LEU A 153 -15.14 10.95 -1.65
CA LEU A 153 -15.29 9.59 -2.20
C LEU A 153 -15.87 9.56 -3.62
N ALA A 154 -16.73 10.52 -3.95
CA ALA A 154 -17.22 10.70 -5.33
C ALA A 154 -16.06 11.01 -6.29
N GLN A 155 -15.18 11.95 -5.93
CA GLN A 155 -14.02 12.31 -6.75
C GLN A 155 -13.01 11.17 -6.81
N LEU A 156 -12.80 10.45 -5.70
CA LEU A 156 -11.90 9.29 -5.65
C LEU A 156 -12.40 8.18 -6.58
N TRP A 157 -13.73 7.97 -6.63
CA TRP A 157 -14.34 7.05 -7.57
C TRP A 157 -14.17 7.50 -9.04
N ASP A 158 -14.32 8.78 -9.32
CA ASP A 158 -14.05 9.35 -10.65
C ASP A 158 -12.58 9.14 -11.06
N TRP A 159 -11.65 9.20 -10.11
CA TRP A 159 -10.24 8.90 -10.37
C TRP A 159 -10.02 7.41 -10.71
N VAL A 160 -10.71 6.49 -10.03
CA VAL A 160 -10.67 5.06 -10.36
C VAL A 160 -11.27 4.83 -11.74
N ALA A 161 -12.48 5.34 -12.02
CA ALA A 161 -13.16 5.20 -13.31
C ALA A 161 -12.35 5.81 -14.47
N GLY A 162 -11.71 6.95 -14.22
CA GLY A 162 -10.83 7.66 -15.15
C GLY A 162 -9.41 7.11 -15.23
N ARG A 163 -9.08 6.00 -14.54
CA ARG A 163 -7.76 5.36 -14.53
C ARG A 163 -6.64 6.29 -14.03
N ARG A 164 -6.95 7.17 -13.08
CA ARG A 164 -5.98 8.10 -12.48
C ARG A 164 -5.33 7.54 -11.22
N ILE A 165 -5.88 6.49 -10.63
CA ILE A 165 -5.25 5.77 -9.53
C ILE A 165 -4.32 4.73 -10.15
N GLU A 166 -3.02 4.95 -10.03
CA GLU A 166 -1.98 4.10 -10.61
C GLU A 166 -1.30 3.20 -9.56
N ASP A 167 -1.54 3.46 -8.27
CA ASP A 167 -1.09 2.61 -7.18
C ASP A 167 -2.07 1.46 -6.92
N LEU A 168 -1.56 0.21 -7.01
CA LEU A 168 -2.38 -1.01 -6.91
C LEU A 168 -3.04 -1.18 -5.55
N LYS A 169 -2.35 -0.88 -4.44
CA LYS A 169 -2.92 -1.02 -3.09
C LYS A 169 -4.07 -0.04 -2.87
N THR A 170 -3.92 1.20 -3.33
CA THR A 170 -4.95 2.23 -3.26
C THR A 170 -6.16 1.85 -4.12
N LEU A 171 -5.93 1.39 -5.34
CA LEU A 171 -6.99 0.90 -6.21
C LEU A 171 -7.78 -0.24 -5.55
N ALA A 172 -7.08 -1.23 -4.99
CA ALA A 172 -7.70 -2.36 -4.30
C ALA A 172 -8.55 -1.92 -3.09
N LEU A 173 -8.03 -0.99 -2.28
CA LEU A 173 -8.72 -0.45 -1.11
C LEU A 173 -9.97 0.35 -1.49
N VAL A 174 -9.90 1.21 -2.50
CA VAL A 174 -11.07 1.99 -2.97
C VAL A 174 -12.15 1.05 -3.53
N LEU A 175 -11.76 0.04 -4.31
CA LEU A 175 -12.69 -0.97 -4.80
C LEU A 175 -13.33 -1.78 -3.67
N ALA A 176 -12.55 -2.18 -2.66
CA ALA A 176 -13.05 -2.87 -1.48
C ALA A 176 -14.05 -2.00 -0.70
N LEU A 177 -13.74 -0.72 -0.49
CA LEU A 177 -14.66 0.23 0.14
C LEU A 177 -15.95 0.38 -0.65
N ARG A 178 -15.87 0.54 -1.98
CA ARG A 178 -17.05 0.62 -2.85
C ARG A 178 -17.94 -0.61 -2.76
N VAL A 179 -17.36 -1.80 -2.66
CA VAL A 179 -18.11 -3.07 -2.54
C VAL A 179 -18.75 -3.21 -1.16
N ARG A 180 -18.03 -2.87 -0.08
CA ARG A 180 -18.49 -3.03 1.29
C ARG A 180 -19.46 -1.93 1.74
N ARG A 181 -19.30 -0.72 1.23
CA ARG A 181 -20.04 0.49 1.61
C ARG A 181 -20.53 1.27 0.37
N PRO A 182 -21.33 0.63 -0.50
CA PRO A 182 -21.77 1.26 -1.75
C PRO A 182 -22.56 2.57 -1.54
N GLU A 183 -23.22 2.74 -0.40
CA GLU A 183 -24.02 3.92 -0.04
C GLU A 183 -23.16 5.19 0.16
N LEU A 184 -21.86 5.06 0.32
CA LEU A 184 -20.96 6.20 0.47
C LEU A 184 -20.61 6.86 -0.86
N PHE A 185 -20.88 6.20 -1.96
CA PHE A 185 -20.50 6.64 -3.29
C PHE A 185 -21.73 7.08 -4.11
N PRO A 186 -21.55 7.86 -5.17
CA PRO A 186 -22.62 8.15 -6.13
C PRO A 186 -23.19 6.86 -6.75
N ALA A 187 -24.46 6.91 -7.12
CA ALA A 187 -25.15 5.83 -7.81
C ALA A 187 -24.59 5.60 -9.22
#